data_735f43c34db85fd9bc5021792aa52214
#
_entry.id   735f43c34db85fd9bc5021792aa52214
#
_cell.length_a   1.000
_cell.length_b   1.000
_cell.length_c   1.000
_cell.angle_alpha   90.00
_cell.angle_beta   90.00
_cell.angle_gamma   90.00
#
_symmetry.space_group_name_H-M   'P 1'
#
loop_
_entity.id
_entity.type
_entity.pdbx_description
1 polymer ?
#
loop_
_entity_poly.entity_id
_entity_poly.type
_entity_poly.pdbx_seq_one_letter_code
_entity_poly.pdbx_strand_id
1 'polypeptide(L)'
;DRLRSRGLGDVYKRQLTEQLTTLAKTGLCSLTEEEVCALENYAYTWAPNAAAWREEFTKNPRGFGDMEPTEEDTANLARAEKARALLVGAVDTLRGKLRSANAEQMSRALYFCLKELGAEDQQTSLIEAIRAERGIPAAEEAAREWNVVMGLLNEMARLLGEQTVTVAEYEDLFGLLLRASDLGHIPQTLDAVVLASAGKMRLDAPDYVFVLGLSEGEFPAAPGETGLLTHADRDALMAQEIELPDCFENRVVREQVCFYKALTAPAKGLWLSWPKGQGQTLCAALEPIVEVLRPGAPELDLTDLAATAADGLDVLGGGWPLTEIERASLCLLYTSDAADE
;
A
#
# COMPACT_ATOMS: atom_id res chain seq x y z
N ASP A 1 -16.10 5.99 36.23
CA ASP A 1 -14.77 5.39 35.99
C ASP A 1 -14.78 3.92 35.60
N ARG A 2 -15.69 3.09 36.14
CA ARG A 2 -15.81 1.66 35.76
C ARG A 2 -16.31 1.41 34.32
N LEU A 3 -17.08 2.30 33.74
CA LEU A 3 -17.57 2.18 32.36
C LEU A 3 -16.50 2.58 31.32
N ARG A 4 -15.64 3.56 31.64
CA ARG A 4 -14.49 3.92 30.78
C ARG A 4 -13.42 2.83 30.79
N SER A 5 -13.18 2.17 31.92
CA SER A 5 -12.22 1.06 32.05
C SER A 5 -12.65 -0.19 31.26
N ARG A 6 -13.96 -0.47 31.13
CA ARG A 6 -14.45 -1.58 30.32
C ARG A 6 -14.29 -1.33 28.81
N GLY A 7 -14.54 -0.11 28.34
CA GLY A 7 -14.39 0.24 26.93
C GLY A 7 -12.93 0.16 26.43
N LEU A 8 -11.97 0.66 27.23
CA LEU A 8 -10.55 0.52 26.90
C LEU A 8 -10.10 -0.95 26.88
N GLY A 9 -10.53 -1.76 27.86
CA GLY A 9 -10.19 -3.19 27.88
C GLY A 9 -10.73 -3.96 26.68
N ASP A 10 -11.89 -3.59 26.14
CA ASP A 10 -12.46 -4.23 24.96
C ASP A 10 -11.76 -3.80 23.65
N VAL A 11 -11.28 -2.56 23.57
CA VAL A 11 -10.44 -2.08 22.45
C VAL A 11 -9.13 -2.86 22.40
N TYR A 12 -8.42 -3.00 23.52
CA TYR A 12 -7.17 -3.77 23.57
C TYR A 12 -7.35 -5.26 23.26
N LYS A 13 -8.49 -5.85 23.64
CA LYS A 13 -8.81 -7.25 23.30
C LYS A 13 -9.00 -7.44 21.81
N ARG A 14 -9.70 -6.51 21.15
CA ARG A 14 -9.92 -6.54 19.70
C ARG A 14 -8.63 -6.36 18.93
N GLN A 15 -7.74 -5.44 19.34
CA GLN A 15 -6.48 -5.19 18.65
C GLN A 15 -5.59 -6.43 18.54
N LEU A 16 -5.39 -7.20 19.61
CA LEU A 16 -4.58 -8.42 19.55
C LEU A 16 -5.22 -9.48 18.64
N THR A 17 -6.54 -9.66 18.73
CA THR A 17 -7.26 -10.60 17.87
C THR A 17 -7.14 -10.21 16.41
N GLU A 18 -7.37 -8.93 16.07
CA GLU A 18 -7.21 -8.41 14.71
C GLU A 18 -5.79 -8.57 14.18
N GLN A 19 -4.79 -8.30 15.00
CA GLN A 19 -3.38 -8.47 14.61
C GLN A 19 -3.02 -9.93 14.32
N LEU A 20 -3.43 -10.88 15.17
CA LEU A 20 -3.15 -12.30 14.97
C LEU A 20 -3.91 -12.87 13.77
N THR A 21 -5.17 -12.52 13.59
CA THR A 21 -5.96 -12.96 12.43
C THR A 21 -5.44 -12.33 11.13
N THR A 22 -5.02 -11.07 11.14
CA THR A 22 -4.37 -10.42 9.99
C THR A 22 -3.07 -11.12 9.64
N LEU A 23 -2.23 -11.44 10.63
CA LEU A 23 -0.99 -12.19 10.41
C LEU A 23 -1.28 -13.56 9.80
N ALA A 24 -2.28 -14.29 10.30
CA ALA A 24 -2.70 -15.57 9.74
C ALA A 24 -3.11 -15.47 8.26
N LYS A 25 -3.82 -14.39 7.89
CA LYS A 25 -4.34 -14.14 6.53
C LYS A 25 -3.29 -13.69 5.53
N THR A 26 -2.06 -13.39 5.95
CA THR A 26 -1.00 -12.97 5.01
C THR A 26 -0.58 -14.07 4.03
N GLY A 27 -0.94 -15.33 4.29
CA GLY A 27 -0.46 -16.48 3.53
C GLY A 27 1.02 -16.81 3.79
N LEU A 28 1.70 -16.07 4.67
CA LEU A 28 3.10 -16.31 5.03
C LEU A 28 3.28 -17.23 6.25
N CYS A 29 2.19 -17.65 6.87
CA CYS A 29 2.22 -18.62 7.96
C CYS A 29 2.00 -20.03 7.42
N SER A 30 2.61 -21.05 8.03
CA SER A 30 2.42 -22.47 7.71
C SER A 30 1.05 -22.96 8.16
N LEU A 31 0.00 -22.30 7.63
CA LEU A 31 -1.41 -22.57 7.91
C LEU A 31 -2.16 -22.77 6.60
N THR A 32 -3.11 -23.69 6.60
CA THR A 32 -4.05 -23.84 5.48
C THR A 32 -5.17 -22.78 5.59
N GLU A 33 -5.85 -22.51 4.48
CA GLU A 33 -7.02 -21.63 4.46
C GLU A 33 -8.11 -22.07 5.43
N GLU A 34 -8.34 -23.39 5.55
CA GLU A 34 -9.30 -23.96 6.50
C GLU A 34 -8.90 -23.69 7.97
N GLU A 35 -7.61 -23.75 8.29
CA GLU A 35 -7.09 -23.45 9.63
C GLU A 35 -7.22 -21.96 9.96
N VAL A 36 -6.98 -21.09 9.00
CA VAL A 36 -7.17 -19.64 9.15
C VAL A 36 -8.65 -19.30 9.34
N CYS A 37 -9.54 -19.87 8.54
CA CYS A 37 -10.98 -19.71 8.68
C CYS A 37 -11.50 -20.21 10.03
N ALA A 38 -11.04 -21.39 10.46
CA ALA A 38 -11.42 -21.94 11.76
C ALA A 38 -10.96 -21.05 12.93
N LEU A 39 -9.74 -20.53 12.86
CA LEU A 39 -9.20 -19.57 13.84
C LEU A 39 -10.05 -18.29 13.91
N GLU A 40 -10.36 -17.71 12.77
CA GLU A 40 -11.14 -16.47 12.71
C GLU A 40 -12.57 -16.68 13.25
N ASN A 41 -13.24 -17.76 12.85
CA ASN A 41 -14.57 -18.10 13.34
C ASN A 41 -14.58 -18.32 14.86
N TYR A 42 -13.57 -19.01 15.40
CA TYR A 42 -13.42 -19.19 16.83
C TYR A 42 -13.20 -17.86 17.55
N ALA A 43 -12.31 -17.03 17.02
CA ALA A 43 -11.99 -15.73 17.58
C ALA A 43 -13.21 -14.77 17.54
N TYR A 44 -14.00 -14.81 16.47
CA TYR A 44 -15.24 -14.05 16.35
C TYR A 44 -16.29 -14.51 17.38
N THR A 45 -16.48 -15.83 17.53
CA THR A 45 -17.49 -16.42 18.42
C THR A 45 -17.19 -16.18 19.90
N TRP A 46 -15.91 -16.34 20.30
CA TRP A 46 -15.52 -16.34 21.70
C TRP A 46 -14.81 -15.08 22.15
N ALA A 47 -14.41 -14.20 21.24
CA ALA A 47 -13.70 -12.94 21.50
C ALA A 47 -12.59 -13.10 22.58
N PRO A 48 -11.62 -14.00 22.40
CA PRO A 48 -10.62 -14.34 23.41
C PRO A 48 -9.81 -13.11 23.80
N ASN A 49 -9.59 -12.91 25.09
CA ASN A 49 -8.67 -11.89 25.57
C ASN A 49 -7.21 -12.35 25.48
N ALA A 50 -6.26 -11.47 25.79
CA ALA A 50 -4.83 -11.78 25.69
C ALA A 50 -4.36 -12.98 26.57
N ALA A 51 -5.04 -13.27 27.67
CA ALA A 51 -4.76 -14.46 28.48
C ALA A 51 -5.33 -15.72 27.81
N ALA A 52 -6.57 -15.65 27.33
CA ALA A 52 -7.22 -16.76 26.66
C ALA A 52 -6.53 -17.15 25.35
N TRP A 53 -5.87 -16.22 24.64
CA TRP A 53 -5.03 -16.53 23.48
C TRP A 53 -3.81 -17.41 23.85
N ARG A 54 -3.32 -17.34 25.10
CA ARG A 54 -2.20 -18.16 25.58
C ARG A 54 -2.60 -19.52 26.11
N GLU A 55 -3.89 -19.72 26.31
CA GLU A 55 -4.46 -20.99 26.76
C GLU A 55 -4.98 -21.77 25.55
N GLU A 56 -5.04 -23.10 25.68
CA GLU A 56 -5.59 -23.99 24.68
C GLU A 56 -7.08 -23.67 24.41
N PHE A 57 -7.47 -23.65 23.16
CA PHE A 57 -8.87 -23.47 22.77
C PHE A 57 -9.65 -24.76 23.01
N THR A 58 -10.62 -24.73 23.91
CA THR A 58 -11.39 -25.90 24.33
C THR A 58 -12.89 -25.73 24.13
N LYS A 59 -13.36 -24.56 23.74
CA LYS A 59 -14.79 -24.25 23.62
C LYS A 59 -15.33 -24.66 22.25
N ASN A 60 -16.63 -25.03 22.19
CA ASN A 60 -17.26 -25.39 20.93
C ASN A 60 -17.21 -24.23 19.91
N PRO A 61 -16.68 -24.43 18.70
CA PRO A 61 -16.62 -23.40 17.66
C PRO A 61 -17.97 -22.78 17.27
N ARG A 62 -19.08 -23.52 17.44
CA ARG A 62 -20.43 -22.99 17.17
C ARG A 62 -20.95 -22.02 18.23
N GLY A 63 -20.25 -21.85 19.35
CA GLY A 63 -20.66 -20.97 20.43
C GLY A 63 -21.42 -21.65 21.55
N PHE A 64 -22.30 -20.89 22.20
CA PHE A 64 -23.09 -21.38 23.31
C PHE A 64 -24.27 -22.23 22.80
N GLY A 65 -24.41 -23.45 23.31
CA GLY A 65 -25.53 -24.34 23.04
C GLY A 65 -25.37 -25.66 23.79
N ASP A 66 -26.49 -26.30 24.12
CA ASP A 66 -26.53 -27.63 24.80
C ASP A 66 -26.36 -28.79 23.82
N MET A 67 -26.00 -28.52 22.55
CA MET A 67 -25.80 -29.56 21.55
C MET A 67 -24.43 -30.20 21.71
N GLU A 68 -24.40 -31.54 21.64
CA GLU A 68 -23.14 -32.27 21.59
C GLU A 68 -22.30 -31.86 20.37
N PRO A 69 -20.97 -31.67 20.52
CA PRO A 69 -20.10 -31.33 19.41
C PRO A 69 -20.17 -32.40 18.32
N THR A 70 -20.27 -31.97 17.07
CA THR A 70 -20.17 -32.89 15.92
C THR A 70 -18.71 -33.21 15.64
N GLU A 71 -18.48 -34.22 14.78
CA GLU A 71 -17.10 -34.51 14.29
C GLU A 71 -16.47 -33.30 13.59
N GLU A 72 -17.27 -32.53 12.86
CA GLU A 72 -16.83 -31.30 12.18
C GLU A 72 -16.46 -30.20 13.19
N ASP A 73 -17.21 -30.03 14.27
CA ASP A 73 -16.89 -29.07 15.33
C ASP A 73 -15.56 -29.44 16.00
N THR A 74 -15.33 -30.72 16.25
CA THR A 74 -14.08 -31.19 16.83
C THR A 74 -12.91 -30.98 15.88
N ALA A 75 -13.09 -31.19 14.58
CA ALA A 75 -12.07 -30.93 13.56
C ALA A 75 -11.76 -29.44 13.45
N ASN A 76 -12.79 -28.58 13.45
CA ASN A 76 -12.62 -27.12 13.40
C ASN A 76 -11.96 -26.57 14.67
N LEU A 77 -12.26 -27.12 15.85
CA LEU A 77 -11.55 -26.78 17.08
C LEU A 77 -10.07 -27.13 17.00
N ALA A 78 -9.74 -28.33 16.50
CA ALA A 78 -8.36 -28.74 16.33
C ALA A 78 -7.59 -27.87 15.32
N ARG A 79 -8.24 -27.45 14.23
CA ARG A 79 -7.68 -26.50 13.25
C ARG A 79 -7.41 -25.14 13.87
N ALA A 80 -8.38 -24.59 14.60
CA ALA A 80 -8.25 -23.30 15.30
C ALA A 80 -7.14 -23.34 16.36
N GLU A 81 -7.04 -24.43 17.12
CA GLU A 81 -6.00 -24.60 18.13
C GLU A 81 -4.60 -24.72 17.51
N LYS A 82 -4.46 -25.47 16.42
CA LYS A 82 -3.18 -25.56 15.68
C LYS A 82 -2.73 -24.18 15.22
N ALA A 83 -3.63 -23.40 14.62
CA ALA A 83 -3.33 -22.04 14.17
C ALA A 83 -2.97 -21.12 15.34
N ARG A 84 -3.73 -21.16 16.44
CA ARG A 84 -3.42 -20.41 17.65
C ARG A 84 -2.03 -20.77 18.20
N ALA A 85 -1.74 -22.04 18.34
CA ALA A 85 -0.49 -22.51 18.92
C ALA A 85 0.73 -22.03 18.11
N LEU A 86 0.66 -22.08 16.78
CA LEU A 86 1.70 -21.60 15.89
C LEU A 86 1.92 -20.08 16.08
N LEU A 87 0.85 -19.28 15.95
CA LEU A 87 0.94 -17.82 15.99
C LEU A 87 1.39 -17.30 17.36
N VAL A 88 0.74 -17.78 18.42
CA VAL A 88 1.05 -17.32 19.79
C VAL A 88 2.43 -17.81 20.21
N GLY A 89 2.83 -19.03 19.86
CA GLY A 89 4.16 -19.58 20.14
C GLY A 89 5.27 -18.72 19.54
N ALA A 90 5.16 -18.41 18.24
CA ALA A 90 6.12 -17.58 17.53
C ALA A 90 6.19 -16.14 18.09
N VAL A 91 5.03 -15.53 18.36
CA VAL A 91 4.95 -14.15 18.90
C VAL A 91 5.48 -14.08 20.34
N ASP A 92 5.15 -15.03 21.21
CA ASP A 92 5.66 -15.03 22.60
C ASP A 92 7.16 -15.35 22.64
N THR A 93 7.68 -16.20 21.76
CA THR A 93 9.11 -16.44 21.58
C THR A 93 9.82 -15.16 21.15
N LEU A 94 9.29 -14.46 20.13
CA LEU A 94 9.81 -13.16 19.69
C LEU A 94 9.82 -12.14 20.83
N ARG A 95 8.69 -11.96 21.51
CA ARG A 95 8.57 -11.04 22.64
C ARG A 95 9.57 -11.34 23.76
N GLY A 96 9.84 -12.62 24.03
CA GLY A 96 10.83 -13.03 25.00
C GLY A 96 12.25 -12.58 24.61
N LYS A 97 12.59 -12.71 23.34
CA LYS A 97 13.91 -12.34 22.82
C LYS A 97 14.13 -10.82 22.71
N LEU A 98 13.05 -10.03 22.59
CA LEU A 98 13.14 -8.57 22.43
C LEU A 98 13.36 -7.80 23.74
N ARG A 99 13.15 -8.39 24.92
CA ARG A 99 13.13 -7.69 26.23
C ARG A 99 14.41 -6.97 26.61
N SER A 100 15.56 -7.42 26.13
CA SER A 100 16.87 -6.83 26.45
C SER A 100 17.83 -6.97 25.27
N ALA A 101 17.29 -6.90 24.05
CA ALA A 101 18.02 -7.12 22.84
C ALA A 101 18.59 -5.81 22.30
N ASN A 102 19.81 -5.86 21.74
CA ASN A 102 20.33 -4.82 20.86
C ASN A 102 19.74 -4.98 19.44
N ALA A 103 20.02 -4.05 18.54
CA ALA A 103 19.44 -4.05 17.18
C ALA A 103 19.78 -5.31 16.38
N GLU A 104 21.00 -5.84 16.52
CA GLU A 104 21.37 -7.11 15.86
C GLU A 104 20.55 -8.28 16.38
N GLN A 105 20.38 -8.37 17.69
CA GLN A 105 19.58 -9.42 18.31
C GLN A 105 18.10 -9.31 17.97
N MET A 106 17.56 -8.08 17.82
CA MET A 106 16.20 -7.84 17.37
C MET A 106 15.99 -8.31 15.93
N SER A 107 16.91 -7.98 15.02
CA SER A 107 16.86 -8.44 13.62
C SER A 107 16.90 -9.97 13.54
N ARG A 108 17.78 -10.61 14.30
CA ARG A 108 17.84 -12.07 14.38
C ARG A 108 16.56 -12.67 14.98
N ALA A 109 16.02 -12.06 16.04
CA ALA A 109 14.79 -12.53 16.66
C ALA A 109 13.62 -12.49 15.68
N LEU A 110 13.51 -11.41 14.88
CA LEU A 110 12.49 -11.26 13.85
C LEU A 110 12.66 -12.30 12.73
N TYR A 111 13.89 -12.50 12.25
CA TYR A 111 14.18 -13.55 11.26
C TYR A 111 13.77 -14.95 11.74
N PHE A 112 14.11 -15.30 12.99
CA PHE A 112 13.73 -16.59 13.54
C PHE A 112 12.22 -16.70 13.78
N CYS A 113 11.52 -15.61 14.09
CA CYS A 113 10.06 -15.60 14.17
C CYS A 113 9.42 -15.89 12.81
N LEU A 114 9.89 -15.25 11.73
CA LEU A 114 9.43 -15.54 10.38
C LEU A 114 9.68 -17.02 9.99
N LYS A 115 10.83 -17.55 10.37
CA LYS A 115 11.15 -18.96 10.13
C LYS A 115 10.26 -19.91 10.93
N GLU A 116 9.97 -19.60 12.19
CA GLU A 116 9.09 -20.39 13.07
C GLU A 116 7.64 -20.37 12.55
N LEU A 117 7.21 -19.26 11.96
CA LEU A 117 5.92 -19.15 11.27
C LEU A 117 5.87 -19.93 9.94
N GLY A 118 7.02 -20.36 9.40
CA GLY A 118 7.12 -21.06 8.11
C GLY A 118 7.11 -20.11 6.90
N ALA A 119 7.42 -18.82 7.09
CA ALA A 119 7.30 -17.81 6.04
C ALA A 119 8.20 -18.09 4.83
N GLU A 120 9.38 -18.66 5.02
CA GLU A 120 10.32 -19.00 3.94
C GLU A 120 9.76 -20.08 3.00
N ASP A 121 9.16 -21.13 3.57
CA ASP A 121 8.56 -22.23 2.80
C ASP A 121 7.29 -21.77 2.09
N GLN A 122 6.46 -20.97 2.77
CA GLN A 122 5.24 -20.38 2.19
C GLN A 122 5.57 -19.41 1.05
N GLN A 123 6.59 -18.58 1.22
CA GLN A 123 7.05 -17.69 0.16
C GLN A 123 7.56 -18.47 -1.07
N THR A 124 8.29 -19.55 -0.86
CA THR A 124 8.75 -20.41 -1.95
C THR A 124 7.56 -21.02 -2.70
N SER A 125 6.58 -21.54 -1.98
CA SER A 125 5.36 -22.11 -2.57
C SER A 125 4.53 -21.06 -3.32
N LEU A 126 4.44 -19.83 -2.78
CA LEU A 126 3.77 -18.70 -3.42
C LEU A 126 4.47 -18.28 -4.73
N ILE A 127 5.80 -18.22 -4.75
CA ILE A 127 6.57 -17.91 -5.94
C ILE A 127 6.35 -18.96 -7.03
N GLU A 128 6.29 -20.23 -6.67
CA GLU A 128 6.00 -21.32 -7.61
C GLU A 128 4.59 -21.24 -8.17
N ALA A 129 3.60 -20.92 -7.34
CA ALA A 129 2.22 -20.71 -7.78
C ALA A 129 2.10 -19.50 -8.72
N ILE A 130 2.72 -18.36 -8.39
CA ILE A 130 2.77 -17.17 -9.24
C ILE A 130 3.46 -17.51 -10.57
N ARG A 131 4.56 -18.30 -10.55
CA ARG A 131 5.25 -18.72 -11.76
C ARG A 131 4.36 -19.54 -12.69
N ALA A 132 3.55 -20.42 -12.11
CA ALA A 132 2.62 -21.27 -12.88
C ALA A 132 1.46 -20.46 -13.48
N GLU A 133 0.94 -19.47 -12.74
CA GLU A 133 -0.24 -18.68 -13.14
C GLU A 133 0.12 -17.47 -14.00
N ARG A 134 1.18 -16.71 -13.63
CA ARG A 134 1.53 -15.40 -14.22
C ARG A 134 2.88 -15.38 -14.94
N GLY A 135 3.62 -16.50 -14.91
CA GLY A 135 4.91 -16.64 -15.58
C GLY A 135 6.12 -16.20 -14.75
N ILE A 136 7.29 -16.37 -15.37
CA ILE A 136 8.59 -16.14 -14.73
C ILE A 136 8.76 -14.70 -14.21
N PRO A 137 8.39 -13.64 -14.98
CA PRO A 137 8.64 -12.27 -14.54
C PRO A 137 7.96 -11.90 -13.22
N ALA A 138 6.71 -12.31 -13.05
CA ALA A 138 5.96 -12.06 -11.82
C ALA A 138 6.53 -12.85 -10.62
N ALA A 139 7.00 -14.07 -10.87
CA ALA A 139 7.67 -14.89 -9.85
C ALA A 139 9.01 -14.27 -9.40
N GLU A 140 9.79 -13.71 -10.32
CA GLU A 140 11.03 -13.02 -10.00
C GLU A 140 10.80 -11.74 -9.22
N GLU A 141 9.70 -11.03 -9.48
CA GLU A 141 9.29 -9.85 -8.73
C GLU A 141 8.97 -10.22 -7.27
N ALA A 142 8.12 -11.23 -7.05
CA ALA A 142 7.81 -11.73 -5.72
C ALA A 142 9.05 -12.23 -4.96
N ALA A 143 10.01 -12.85 -5.64
CA ALA A 143 11.27 -13.25 -5.05
C ALA A 143 12.15 -12.04 -4.66
N ARG A 144 12.13 -10.97 -5.45
CA ARG A 144 12.86 -9.73 -5.11
C ARG A 144 12.30 -9.06 -3.86
N GLU A 145 10.99 -9.03 -3.69
CA GLU A 145 10.34 -8.47 -2.49
C GLU A 145 10.85 -9.16 -1.21
N TRP A 146 10.88 -10.48 -1.20
CA TRP A 146 11.43 -11.24 -0.08
C TRP A 146 12.89 -10.94 0.18
N ASN A 147 13.71 -10.91 -0.87
CA ASN A 147 15.12 -10.61 -0.76
C ASN A 147 15.39 -9.20 -0.22
N VAL A 148 14.56 -8.22 -0.57
CA VAL A 148 14.64 -6.85 -0.02
C VAL A 148 14.37 -6.88 1.48
N VAL A 149 13.31 -7.54 1.95
CA VAL A 149 13.00 -7.65 3.38
C VAL A 149 14.15 -8.30 4.15
N MET A 150 14.70 -9.41 3.63
CA MET A 150 15.84 -10.09 4.24
C MET A 150 17.12 -9.22 4.21
N GLY A 151 17.33 -8.49 3.12
CA GLY A 151 18.42 -7.53 2.99
C GLY A 151 18.34 -6.41 4.02
N LEU A 152 17.15 -5.84 4.24
CA LEU A 152 16.93 -4.79 5.23
C LEU A 152 17.14 -5.27 6.67
N LEU A 153 16.69 -6.49 7.00
CA LEU A 153 16.98 -7.08 8.31
C LEU A 153 18.49 -7.22 8.55
N ASN A 154 19.23 -7.63 7.52
CA ASN A 154 20.68 -7.73 7.60
C ASN A 154 21.36 -6.35 7.69
N GLU A 155 20.85 -5.35 6.98
CA GLU A 155 21.36 -3.98 7.09
C GLU A 155 21.11 -3.38 8.47
N MET A 156 19.91 -3.55 9.05
CA MET A 156 19.62 -3.14 10.41
C MET A 156 20.59 -3.76 11.41
N ALA A 157 20.85 -5.07 11.28
CA ALA A 157 21.82 -5.77 12.12
C ALA A 157 23.24 -5.23 11.94
N ARG A 158 23.65 -4.91 10.72
CA ARG A 158 24.99 -4.44 10.40
C ARG A 158 25.22 -2.98 10.80
N LEU A 159 24.24 -2.09 10.53
CA LEU A 159 24.39 -0.64 10.73
C LEU A 159 24.19 -0.23 12.18
N LEU A 160 23.20 -0.79 12.84
CA LEU A 160 22.91 -0.49 14.24
C LEU A 160 23.71 -1.40 15.20
N GLY A 161 24.00 -2.63 14.77
CA GLY A 161 24.89 -3.55 15.49
C GLY A 161 24.51 -3.74 16.94
N GLU A 162 25.46 -3.45 17.83
CA GLU A 162 25.31 -3.57 19.28
C GLU A 162 24.58 -2.38 19.95
N GLN A 163 24.11 -1.40 19.17
CA GLN A 163 23.39 -0.27 19.73
C GLN A 163 22.12 -0.73 20.43
N THR A 164 21.90 -0.18 21.61
CA THR A 164 20.68 -0.41 22.37
C THR A 164 19.60 0.54 21.86
N VAL A 165 18.58 -0.01 21.24
CA VAL A 165 17.40 0.69 20.79
C VAL A 165 16.17 0.08 21.45
N THR A 166 15.13 0.86 21.63
CA THR A 166 13.84 0.32 22.08
C THR A 166 13.17 -0.43 20.93
N VAL A 167 12.21 -1.29 21.25
CA VAL A 167 11.43 -2.01 20.23
C VAL A 167 10.68 -1.03 19.31
N ALA A 168 10.15 0.06 19.87
CA ALA A 168 9.45 1.10 19.10
C ALA A 168 10.39 1.82 18.12
N GLU A 169 11.58 2.22 18.57
CA GLU A 169 12.58 2.84 17.69
C GLU A 169 13.04 1.88 16.59
N TYR A 170 13.21 0.60 16.90
CA TYR A 170 13.54 -0.41 15.92
C TYR A 170 12.43 -0.57 14.87
N GLU A 171 11.16 -0.62 15.31
CA GLU A 171 9.98 -0.71 14.44
C GLU A 171 9.88 0.51 13.52
N ASP A 172 10.04 1.72 14.06
CA ASP A 172 10.01 2.97 13.28
C ASP A 172 11.11 3.01 12.22
N LEU A 173 12.34 2.65 12.59
CA LEU A 173 13.48 2.61 11.66
C LEU A 173 13.30 1.55 10.58
N PHE A 174 12.88 0.35 10.94
CA PHE A 174 12.63 -0.72 9.99
C PHE A 174 11.48 -0.37 9.04
N GLY A 175 10.39 0.21 9.57
CA GLY A 175 9.29 0.72 8.76
C GLY A 175 9.69 1.86 7.83
N LEU A 176 10.61 2.74 8.25
CA LEU A 176 11.17 3.79 7.39
C LEU A 176 11.98 3.18 6.24
N LEU A 177 12.84 2.21 6.53
CA LEU A 177 13.64 1.51 5.51
C LEU A 177 12.75 0.77 4.50
N LEU A 178 11.72 0.07 4.96
CA LEU A 178 10.74 -0.59 4.08
C LEU A 178 10.07 0.41 3.13
N ARG A 179 9.62 1.55 3.65
CA ARG A 179 9.00 2.61 2.82
C ARG A 179 9.96 3.29 1.87
N ALA A 180 11.24 3.38 2.23
CA ALA A 180 12.29 3.96 1.39
C ALA A 180 12.83 2.98 0.34
N SER A 181 12.54 1.68 0.49
CA SER A 181 12.99 0.66 -0.45
C SER A 181 12.19 0.74 -1.74
N ASP A 182 12.90 0.92 -2.85
CA ASP A 182 12.32 0.88 -4.19
C ASP A 182 12.63 -0.50 -4.81
N LEU A 183 11.58 -1.25 -5.15
CA LEU A 183 11.71 -2.57 -5.77
C LEU A 183 12.15 -2.51 -7.25
N GLY A 184 12.24 -1.31 -7.81
CA GLY A 184 12.70 -1.10 -9.18
C GLY A 184 11.91 -1.91 -10.20
N HIS A 185 10.70 -1.48 -10.52
CA HIS A 185 9.91 -2.15 -11.55
C HIS A 185 10.48 -1.86 -12.94
N ILE A 186 11.03 -2.87 -13.59
CA ILE A 186 11.46 -2.76 -15.00
C ILE A 186 10.23 -3.13 -15.84
N PRO A 187 9.64 -2.19 -16.60
CA PRO A 187 8.54 -2.52 -17.50
C PRO A 187 8.96 -3.58 -18.49
N GLN A 188 8.31 -4.73 -18.50
CA GLN A 188 8.71 -5.88 -19.33
C GLN A 188 8.03 -5.92 -20.69
N THR A 189 7.02 -5.06 -20.92
CA THR A 189 6.28 -5.04 -22.18
C THR A 189 6.44 -3.68 -22.85
N LEU A 190 6.82 -3.69 -24.13
CA LEU A 190 6.84 -2.50 -24.99
C LEU A 190 5.41 -2.07 -25.37
N ASP A 191 4.45 -2.99 -25.31
CA ASP A 191 3.04 -2.76 -25.60
C ASP A 191 2.25 -2.61 -24.28
N ALA A 192 2.47 -1.50 -23.62
CA ALA A 192 1.82 -1.16 -22.35
C ALA A 192 1.57 0.34 -22.25
N VAL A 193 0.49 0.71 -21.58
CA VAL A 193 0.24 2.10 -21.18
C VAL A 193 1.19 2.46 -20.05
N VAL A 194 1.98 3.51 -20.23
CA VAL A 194 2.90 4.00 -19.21
C VAL A 194 2.20 5.02 -18.34
N LEU A 195 2.11 4.73 -17.05
CA LEU A 195 1.61 5.64 -16.03
C LEU A 195 2.80 6.20 -15.24
N ALA A 196 3.00 7.51 -15.28
CA ALA A 196 4.12 8.15 -14.61
C ALA A 196 3.80 9.59 -14.19
N SER A 197 4.47 10.09 -13.15
CA SER A 197 4.45 11.51 -12.86
C SER A 197 5.30 12.29 -13.88
N ALA A 198 4.87 13.51 -14.25
CA ALA A 198 5.51 14.33 -15.27
C ALA A 198 7.02 14.54 -15.07
N GLY A 199 7.46 14.66 -13.81
CA GLY A 199 8.88 14.83 -13.47
C GLY A 199 9.73 13.57 -13.61
N LYS A 200 9.12 12.38 -13.67
CA LYS A 200 9.80 11.08 -13.78
C LYS A 200 9.63 10.41 -15.15
N MET A 201 8.80 10.99 -16.02
CA MET A 201 8.55 10.44 -17.34
C MET A 201 9.80 10.49 -18.23
N ARG A 202 10.21 9.34 -18.73
CA ARG A 202 11.29 9.16 -19.72
C ARG A 202 10.75 8.38 -20.91
N LEU A 203 10.01 9.06 -21.77
CA LEU A 203 9.46 8.45 -22.97
C LEU A 203 9.96 9.21 -24.19
N ASP A 204 10.44 8.47 -25.17
CA ASP A 204 10.82 9.00 -26.49
C ASP A 204 9.55 9.09 -27.35
N ALA A 205 8.99 10.30 -27.47
CA ALA A 205 7.90 10.66 -28.38
C ALA A 205 6.72 9.67 -28.41
N PRO A 206 5.94 9.52 -27.33
CA PRO A 206 4.76 8.68 -27.34
C PRO A 206 3.73 9.22 -28.33
N ASP A 207 2.98 8.34 -28.97
CA ASP A 207 1.95 8.75 -29.92
C ASP A 207 0.86 9.60 -29.27
N TYR A 208 0.40 9.20 -28.10
CA TYR A 208 -0.66 9.85 -27.33
C TYR A 208 -0.25 10.06 -25.89
N VAL A 209 -0.58 11.23 -25.34
CA VAL A 209 -0.35 11.56 -23.92
C VAL A 209 -1.66 12.07 -23.31
N PHE A 210 -1.97 11.53 -22.14
CA PHE A 210 -3.08 11.97 -21.29
C PHE A 210 -2.49 12.65 -20.05
N VAL A 211 -2.68 13.95 -19.93
CA VAL A 211 -2.24 14.70 -18.74
C VAL A 211 -3.44 14.91 -17.86
N LEU A 212 -3.38 14.36 -16.65
CA LEU A 212 -4.46 14.39 -15.67
C LEU A 212 -4.13 15.35 -14.52
N GLY A 213 -5.16 15.95 -13.92
CA GLY A 213 -5.00 16.76 -12.72
C GLY A 213 -4.42 18.15 -12.96
N LEU A 214 -4.77 18.81 -14.08
CA LEU A 214 -4.31 20.16 -14.42
C LEU A 214 -5.08 21.25 -13.65
N SER A 215 -5.08 21.13 -12.32
CA SER A 215 -5.73 22.09 -11.42
C SER A 215 -4.72 23.07 -10.84
N GLU A 216 -5.20 24.26 -10.48
CA GLU A 216 -4.39 25.27 -9.82
C GLU A 216 -3.82 24.71 -8.48
N GLY A 217 -2.51 24.82 -8.34
CA GLY A 217 -1.77 24.31 -7.17
C GLY A 217 -1.40 22.83 -7.21
N GLU A 218 -1.98 22.02 -8.11
CA GLU A 218 -1.67 20.60 -8.24
C GLU A 218 -0.61 20.34 -9.33
N PHE A 219 -0.87 20.80 -10.55
CA PHE A 219 0.13 20.69 -11.62
C PHE A 219 -0.05 21.82 -12.68
N PRO A 220 1.01 22.60 -12.97
CA PRO A 220 2.31 22.59 -12.28
C PRO A 220 2.18 23.00 -10.81
N ALA A 221 2.85 22.28 -9.92
CA ALA A 221 2.78 22.54 -8.49
C ALA A 221 3.50 23.85 -8.13
N ALA A 222 2.87 24.66 -7.28
CA ALA A 222 3.57 25.76 -6.65
C ALA A 222 4.54 25.20 -5.60
N PRO A 223 5.86 25.42 -5.70
CA PRO A 223 6.79 24.90 -4.72
C PRO A 223 6.54 25.54 -3.35
N GLY A 224 6.08 24.73 -2.40
CA GLY A 224 5.90 25.14 -1.02
C GLY A 224 7.22 25.22 -0.26
N GLU A 225 7.23 25.91 0.87
CA GLU A 225 8.31 25.82 1.84
C GLU A 225 8.29 24.40 2.48
N THR A 226 9.30 23.62 2.18
CA THR A 226 9.46 22.29 2.75
C THR A 226 10.77 22.19 3.51
N GLY A 227 10.71 21.78 4.77
CA GLY A 227 11.88 21.55 5.61
C GLY A 227 12.12 22.63 6.66
N LEU A 228 13.28 22.52 7.32
CA LEU A 228 13.68 23.38 8.44
C LEU A 228 14.14 24.79 8.02
N LEU A 229 14.53 24.97 6.76
CA LEU A 229 15.06 26.22 6.24
C LEU A 229 13.99 26.94 5.40
N THR A 230 13.70 28.17 5.78
CA THR A 230 12.88 29.08 4.97
C THR A 230 13.65 29.55 3.71
N HIS A 231 12.97 30.21 2.77
CA HIS A 231 13.66 30.80 1.60
C HIS A 231 14.72 31.82 2.04
N ALA A 232 14.40 32.66 3.01
CA ALA A 232 15.34 33.66 3.52
C ALA A 232 16.59 33.03 4.16
N ASP A 233 16.43 31.91 4.87
CA ASP A 233 17.55 31.16 5.43
C ASP A 233 18.44 30.56 4.34
N ARG A 234 17.84 30.04 3.28
CA ARG A 234 18.55 29.47 2.12
C ARG A 234 19.33 30.54 1.38
N ASP A 235 18.72 31.68 1.12
CA ASP A 235 19.36 32.83 0.47
C ASP A 235 20.54 33.35 1.30
N ALA A 236 20.38 33.43 2.62
CA ALA A 236 21.45 33.83 3.51
C ALA A 236 22.63 32.83 3.53
N LEU A 237 22.36 31.53 3.43
CA LEU A 237 23.38 30.49 3.32
C LEU A 237 24.08 30.53 1.96
N MET A 238 23.33 30.71 0.87
CA MET A 238 23.89 30.83 -0.47
C MET A 238 24.76 32.09 -0.61
N ALA A 239 24.40 33.18 0.04
CA ALA A 239 25.22 34.40 0.11
C ALA A 239 26.57 34.17 0.83
N GLN A 240 26.70 33.11 1.62
CA GLN A 240 27.92 32.67 2.27
C GLN A 240 28.67 31.60 1.47
N GLU A 241 28.36 31.45 0.18
CA GLU A 241 28.94 30.46 -0.72
C GLU A 241 28.67 28.98 -0.33
N ILE A 242 27.62 28.75 0.46
CA ILE A 242 27.15 27.39 0.78
C ILE A 242 26.23 26.94 -0.36
N GLU A 243 26.69 25.96 -1.14
CA GLU A 243 25.86 25.36 -2.18
C GLU A 243 24.73 24.56 -1.58
N LEU A 244 23.49 25.02 -1.76
CA LEU A 244 22.31 24.27 -1.41
C LEU A 244 21.65 23.71 -2.67
N PRO A 245 21.45 22.38 -2.74
CA PRO A 245 20.64 21.82 -3.81
C PRO A 245 19.19 22.30 -3.64
N ASP A 246 18.51 22.62 -4.74
CA ASP A 246 17.08 22.94 -4.74
C ASP A 246 16.68 24.31 -4.15
N CYS A 247 17.23 25.41 -4.68
CA CYS A 247 16.64 26.72 -4.43
C CYS A 247 15.20 26.80 -5.00
N PHE A 248 14.39 27.72 -4.46
CA PHE A 248 12.98 27.91 -4.86
C PHE A 248 12.83 28.11 -6.38
N GLU A 249 13.67 28.96 -6.95
CA GLU A 249 13.67 29.26 -8.39
C GLU A 249 13.91 28.01 -9.24
N ASN A 250 14.85 27.16 -8.85
CA ASN A 250 15.11 25.90 -9.55
C ASN A 250 13.94 24.92 -9.48
N ARG A 251 13.18 24.94 -8.38
CA ARG A 251 11.98 24.11 -8.24
C ARG A 251 10.84 24.61 -9.12
N VAL A 252 10.63 25.92 -9.17
CA VAL A 252 9.64 26.56 -10.09
C VAL A 252 9.99 26.21 -11.54
N VAL A 253 11.24 26.43 -11.93
CA VAL A 253 11.70 26.14 -13.30
C VAL A 253 11.56 24.66 -13.62
N ARG A 254 11.86 23.77 -12.68
CA ARG A 254 11.69 22.34 -12.85
C ARG A 254 10.24 21.96 -13.13
N GLU A 255 9.30 22.47 -12.34
CA GLU A 255 7.87 22.22 -12.52
C GLU A 255 7.39 22.74 -13.90
N GLN A 256 7.82 23.93 -14.30
CA GLN A 256 7.50 24.48 -15.62
C GLN A 256 8.10 23.66 -16.76
N VAL A 257 9.32 23.15 -16.60
CA VAL A 257 9.94 22.24 -17.58
C VAL A 257 9.20 20.91 -17.65
N CYS A 258 8.75 20.35 -16.51
CA CYS A 258 7.93 19.16 -16.49
C CYS A 258 6.60 19.37 -17.20
N PHE A 259 5.95 20.49 -16.94
CA PHE A 259 4.72 20.89 -17.61
C PHE A 259 4.91 21.03 -19.13
N TYR A 260 5.92 21.78 -19.56
CA TYR A 260 6.26 21.92 -20.97
C TYR A 260 6.53 20.55 -21.64
N LYS A 261 7.31 19.69 -21.00
CA LYS A 261 7.59 18.35 -21.52
C LYS A 261 6.32 17.51 -21.66
N ALA A 262 5.42 17.56 -20.68
CA ALA A 262 4.16 16.82 -20.74
C ALA A 262 3.29 17.25 -21.91
N LEU A 263 3.25 18.56 -22.21
CA LEU A 263 2.46 19.09 -23.31
C LEU A 263 3.10 18.84 -24.69
N THR A 264 4.42 18.78 -24.78
CA THR A 264 5.15 18.68 -26.06
C THR A 264 5.64 17.26 -26.36
N ALA A 265 5.46 16.31 -25.46
CA ALA A 265 5.89 14.92 -25.66
C ALA A 265 5.10 14.16 -26.75
N PRO A 266 3.75 14.33 -26.90
CA PRO A 266 2.99 13.50 -27.82
C PRO A 266 3.32 13.80 -29.29
N ALA A 267 3.41 12.73 -30.10
CA ALA A 267 3.62 12.85 -31.53
C ALA A 267 2.31 13.02 -32.32
N LYS A 268 1.19 12.46 -31.84
CA LYS A 268 -0.10 12.44 -32.56
C LYS A 268 -1.23 13.14 -31.83
N GLY A 269 -1.37 12.92 -30.51
CA GLY A 269 -2.51 13.47 -29.79
C GLY A 269 -2.23 13.74 -28.30
N LEU A 270 -2.82 14.84 -27.81
CA LEU A 270 -2.74 15.29 -26.44
C LEU A 270 -4.13 15.42 -25.84
N TRP A 271 -4.34 14.78 -24.69
CA TRP A 271 -5.54 14.93 -23.90
C TRP A 271 -5.18 15.63 -22.58
N LEU A 272 -5.92 16.69 -22.27
CA LEU A 272 -5.72 17.50 -21.05
C LEU A 272 -7.00 17.40 -20.22
N SER A 273 -6.86 17.12 -18.92
CA SER A 273 -8.03 17.03 -18.04
C SER A 273 -7.79 17.71 -16.69
N TRP A 274 -8.84 18.31 -16.18
CA TRP A 274 -8.89 18.92 -14.84
C TRP A 274 -10.27 18.69 -14.22
N PRO A 275 -10.34 18.51 -12.91
CA PRO A 275 -11.61 18.37 -12.20
C PRO A 275 -12.33 19.73 -12.12
N LYS A 276 -13.65 19.72 -12.26
CA LYS A 276 -14.52 20.87 -12.01
C LYS A 276 -15.29 20.64 -10.70
N GLY A 277 -15.29 21.62 -9.82
CA GLY A 277 -16.08 21.61 -8.58
C GLY A 277 -15.23 21.81 -7.33
N GLN A 278 -15.86 21.97 -6.18
CA GLN A 278 -15.24 22.12 -4.85
C GLN A 278 -14.08 23.14 -4.77
N GLY A 279 -14.14 24.23 -5.56
CA GLY A 279 -13.09 25.25 -5.59
C GLY A 279 -11.86 24.92 -6.46
N GLN A 280 -11.90 23.80 -7.19
CA GLN A 280 -10.84 23.46 -8.14
C GLN A 280 -11.06 24.19 -9.46
N THR A 281 -10.01 24.84 -9.93
CA THR A 281 -9.99 25.60 -11.19
C THR A 281 -8.86 25.11 -12.06
N LEU A 282 -8.97 25.38 -13.37
CA LEU A 282 -7.90 25.13 -14.32
C LEU A 282 -6.62 25.84 -13.86
N CYS A 283 -5.46 25.23 -14.03
CA CYS A 283 -4.19 25.87 -13.70
C CYS A 283 -3.93 27.06 -14.62
N ALA A 284 -3.49 28.17 -14.01
CA ALA A 284 -3.24 29.45 -14.73
C ALA A 284 -2.24 29.29 -15.89
N ALA A 285 -1.29 28.35 -15.80
CA ALA A 285 -0.31 28.09 -16.84
C ALA A 285 -0.94 27.50 -18.11
N LEU A 286 -2.10 26.82 -18.02
CA LEU A 286 -2.77 26.23 -19.17
C LEU A 286 -3.78 27.18 -19.83
N GLU A 287 -4.31 28.18 -19.12
CA GLU A 287 -5.32 29.11 -19.67
C GLU A 287 -4.96 29.71 -21.03
N PRO A 288 -3.76 30.31 -21.23
CA PRO A 288 -3.39 30.90 -22.54
C PRO A 288 -3.25 29.83 -23.64
N ILE A 289 -2.87 28.59 -23.26
CA ILE A 289 -2.73 27.49 -24.22
C ILE A 289 -4.11 27.03 -24.70
N VAL A 290 -5.06 26.89 -23.77
CA VAL A 290 -6.45 26.55 -24.09
C VAL A 290 -7.08 27.60 -25.01
N GLU A 291 -6.84 28.89 -24.78
CA GLU A 291 -7.34 29.95 -25.68
C GLU A 291 -6.82 29.82 -27.11
N VAL A 292 -5.54 29.49 -27.27
CA VAL A 292 -4.92 29.33 -28.59
C VAL A 292 -5.44 28.05 -29.29
N LEU A 293 -5.63 26.96 -28.54
CA LEU A 293 -6.04 25.66 -29.10
C LEU A 293 -7.56 25.52 -29.26
N ARG A 294 -8.37 26.32 -28.57
CA ARG A 294 -9.84 26.22 -28.53
C ARG A 294 -10.51 26.12 -29.89
N PRO A 295 -10.08 26.82 -30.97
CA PRO A 295 -10.70 26.68 -32.27
C PRO A 295 -10.59 25.29 -32.89
N GLY A 296 -9.62 24.49 -32.50
CA GLY A 296 -9.36 23.14 -33.01
C GLY A 296 -9.49 22.00 -31.99
N ALA A 297 -9.72 22.34 -30.74
CA ALA A 297 -9.79 21.35 -29.63
C ALA A 297 -11.11 21.53 -28.87
N PRO A 298 -12.09 20.63 -29.02
CA PRO A 298 -13.32 20.68 -28.24
C PRO A 298 -13.07 20.46 -26.75
N GLU A 299 -13.73 21.26 -25.92
CA GLU A 299 -13.83 21.02 -24.49
C GLU A 299 -15.03 20.10 -24.24
N LEU A 300 -14.80 19.01 -23.54
CA LEU A 300 -15.81 18.03 -23.16
C LEU A 300 -16.03 18.06 -21.67
N ASP A 301 -17.28 18.19 -21.22
CA ASP A 301 -17.65 18.02 -19.83
C ASP A 301 -18.20 16.58 -19.65
N LEU A 302 -17.44 15.74 -18.96
CA LEU A 302 -17.79 14.33 -18.81
C LEU A 302 -19.00 14.12 -17.89
N THR A 303 -19.29 15.07 -16.98
CA THR A 303 -20.48 14.99 -16.13
C THR A 303 -21.78 15.15 -16.91
N ASP A 304 -21.74 15.91 -18.00
CA ASP A 304 -22.91 16.10 -18.88
C ASP A 304 -23.09 14.95 -19.88
N LEU A 305 -22.03 14.17 -20.13
CA LEU A 305 -22.03 13.13 -21.16
C LEU A 305 -22.22 11.72 -20.59
N ALA A 306 -21.96 11.51 -19.32
CA ALA A 306 -22.01 10.19 -18.70
C ALA A 306 -23.04 10.16 -17.57
N ALA A 307 -24.06 9.32 -17.71
CA ALA A 307 -24.99 9.01 -16.62
C ALA A 307 -24.39 8.01 -15.63
N THR A 308 -23.41 7.20 -16.08
CA THR A 308 -22.67 6.23 -15.28
C THR A 308 -21.20 6.23 -15.70
N ALA A 309 -20.30 5.66 -14.87
CA ALA A 309 -18.90 5.48 -15.25
C ALA A 309 -18.73 4.65 -16.54
N ALA A 310 -19.62 3.68 -16.79
CA ALA A 310 -19.65 2.88 -18.02
C ALA A 310 -19.97 3.75 -19.24
N ASP A 311 -20.95 4.65 -19.14
CA ASP A 311 -21.32 5.57 -20.22
C ASP A 311 -20.17 6.54 -20.52
N GLY A 312 -19.42 7.00 -19.51
CA GLY A 312 -18.24 7.83 -19.67
C GLY A 312 -17.13 7.15 -20.47
N LEU A 313 -16.91 5.88 -20.27
CA LEU A 313 -15.94 5.09 -21.03
C LEU A 313 -16.39 4.83 -22.47
N ASP A 314 -17.68 4.62 -22.71
CA ASP A 314 -18.24 4.48 -24.06
C ASP A 314 -18.12 5.78 -24.87
N VAL A 315 -18.23 6.94 -24.20
CA VAL A 315 -18.03 8.26 -24.84
C VAL A 315 -16.56 8.53 -25.19
N LEU A 316 -15.62 8.12 -24.33
CA LEU A 316 -14.19 8.34 -24.53
C LEU A 316 -13.57 7.48 -25.62
N GLY A 317 -14.16 6.34 -25.94
CA GLY A 317 -13.44 5.35 -26.71
C GLY A 317 -14.05 4.83 -27.97
N GLY A 318 -15.28 5.11 -28.28
CA GLY A 318 -15.86 4.42 -29.44
C GLY A 318 -15.59 2.92 -29.40
N GLY A 319 -16.04 2.24 -28.34
CA GLY A 319 -16.03 0.79 -28.31
C GLY A 319 -14.82 0.11 -27.67
N TRP A 320 -14.43 0.49 -26.46
CA TRP A 320 -13.66 -0.42 -25.63
C TRP A 320 -14.59 -1.55 -25.17
N PRO A 321 -14.31 -2.80 -25.59
CA PRO A 321 -15.14 -3.91 -25.18
C PRO A 321 -14.82 -4.24 -23.71
N LEU A 322 -15.46 -3.51 -22.79
CA LEU A 322 -15.49 -3.90 -21.39
C LEU A 322 -16.30 -5.19 -21.28
N THR A 323 -15.73 -6.20 -20.68
CA THR A 323 -16.47 -7.40 -20.32
C THR A 323 -17.58 -7.04 -19.33
N GLU A 324 -18.63 -7.84 -19.26
CA GLU A 324 -19.72 -7.62 -18.28
C GLU A 324 -19.20 -7.57 -16.83
N ILE A 325 -18.12 -8.30 -16.55
CA ILE A 325 -17.47 -8.29 -15.23
C ILE A 325 -16.79 -6.96 -14.93
N GLU A 326 -16.11 -6.36 -15.90
CA GLU A 326 -15.47 -5.05 -15.76
C GLU A 326 -16.49 -3.93 -15.61
N ARG A 327 -17.61 -4.01 -16.34
CA ARG A 327 -18.76 -3.09 -16.19
C ARG A 327 -19.41 -3.22 -14.80
N ALA A 328 -19.61 -4.44 -14.32
CA ALA A 328 -20.15 -4.68 -12.96
C ALA A 328 -19.21 -4.21 -11.86
N SER A 329 -17.90 -4.37 -12.04
CA SER A 329 -16.89 -3.90 -11.09
C SER A 329 -16.83 -2.37 -10.99
N LEU A 330 -16.96 -1.67 -12.13
CA LEU A 330 -17.05 -0.20 -12.17
C LEU A 330 -18.34 0.32 -11.53
N CYS A 331 -19.47 -0.35 -11.74
CA CYS A 331 -20.72 -0.01 -11.08
C CYS A 331 -20.66 -0.20 -9.56
N LEU A 332 -19.98 -1.26 -9.08
CA LEU A 332 -19.82 -1.52 -7.64
C LEU A 332 -18.92 -0.48 -6.95
N LEU A 333 -17.87 -0.01 -7.61
CA LEU A 333 -17.02 1.08 -7.09
C LEU A 333 -17.79 2.40 -6.96
N TYR A 334 -18.67 2.70 -7.93
CA TYR A 334 -19.47 3.93 -7.90
C TYR A 334 -20.63 3.90 -6.88
N THR A 335 -21.19 2.71 -6.62
CA THR A 335 -22.31 2.57 -5.66
C THR A 335 -21.84 2.46 -4.20
N SER A 336 -20.57 2.12 -3.92
CA SER A 336 -20.04 2.10 -2.56
C SER A 336 -19.82 3.50 -1.99
N ASP A 337 -19.41 4.47 -2.82
CA ASP A 337 -19.22 5.86 -2.37
C ASP A 337 -20.55 6.62 -2.18
N ALA A 338 -21.65 6.18 -2.83
CA ALA A 338 -22.96 6.79 -2.68
C ALA A 338 -23.76 6.29 -1.46
N ALA A 339 -23.24 5.31 -0.72
CA ALA A 339 -23.90 4.76 0.47
C ALA A 339 -23.37 5.37 1.79
N ASP A 340 -22.31 6.20 1.73
CA ASP A 340 -21.70 6.88 2.89
C ASP A 340 -22.06 8.39 2.98
N GLU A 341 -22.95 8.91 2.12
CA GLU A 341 -23.65 10.18 2.29
C GLU A 341 -25.08 9.93 2.81
#